data_ee97a5d0365aaca06a345707399a9bb4
#
_entry.id   ee97a5d0365aaca06a345707399a9bb4
#
_cell.length_a   1.000
_cell.length_b   1.000
_cell.length_c   1.000
_cell.angle_alpha   90.00
_cell.angle_beta   90.00
_cell.angle_gamma   90.00
#
_symmetry.space_group_name_H-M   'P 1'
#
loop_
_entity.id
_entity.type
_entity.pdbx_description
1 polymer ?
#
loop_
_entity_poly.entity_id
_entity_poly.type
_entity_poly.pdbx_seq_one_letter_code
_entity_poly.pdbx_strand_id
1 'polypeptide(L)'
;MMARSLDANGAAKVYIIGRRHEKLDEVAASAVNKSIIPLQGDVSSKDSLGACAAKIAAETPFVNVVIANSGSTGPTLNGLPKDRTPSITEVYEYLWKPSMEEFNDAFTVNSSAMFYTLVAFLPLLDAGNKSPASPTISTGIKSQFIATASINGFSRKPGMGFAYTGSKAAAIHMIKTLATWMVPYDIRCNVVNPGIYPSDMSAVSIFAFHVLSIRWKDLFLRPVFSTGLNFH
;
A
#
# COMPACT_ATOMS: atom_id res chain seq x y z
N MET A 1 -11.29 -0.06 0.32
CA MET A 1 -11.57 0.51 -0.98
C MET A 1 -11.14 -0.40 -2.12
N MET A 2 -9.85 -0.71 -2.35
CA MET A 2 -9.40 -1.52 -3.49
C MET A 2 -10.18 -2.84 -3.66
N ALA A 3 -10.37 -3.62 -2.58
CA ALA A 3 -11.15 -4.85 -2.65
C ALA A 3 -12.60 -4.62 -3.10
N ARG A 4 -13.26 -3.58 -2.55
CA ARG A 4 -14.62 -3.21 -2.97
C ARG A 4 -14.69 -2.76 -4.44
N SER A 5 -13.66 -2.06 -4.92
CA SER A 5 -13.60 -1.67 -6.33
C SER A 5 -13.41 -2.88 -7.25
N LEU A 6 -12.58 -3.84 -6.87
CA LEU A 6 -12.43 -5.09 -7.63
C LEU A 6 -13.73 -5.89 -7.65
N ASP A 7 -14.39 -6.06 -6.51
CA ASP A 7 -15.70 -6.71 -6.40
C ASP A 7 -16.72 -6.02 -7.30
N ALA A 8 -16.90 -4.71 -7.18
CA ALA A 8 -17.87 -3.94 -7.95
C ALA A 8 -17.60 -3.97 -9.48
N ASN A 9 -16.36 -4.19 -9.90
CA ASN A 9 -15.99 -4.34 -11.31
C ASN A 9 -15.96 -5.79 -11.80
N GLY A 10 -16.57 -6.73 -11.07
CA GLY A 10 -16.80 -8.08 -11.54
C GLY A 10 -15.65 -9.06 -11.32
N ALA A 11 -14.74 -8.79 -10.37
CA ALA A 11 -13.75 -9.79 -9.98
C ALA A 11 -14.43 -11.04 -9.43
N ALA A 12 -14.06 -12.22 -9.95
CA ALA A 12 -14.69 -13.49 -9.58
C ALA A 12 -14.47 -13.85 -8.11
N LYS A 13 -13.25 -13.59 -7.60
CA LYS A 13 -12.88 -13.78 -6.19
C LYS A 13 -11.88 -12.69 -5.79
N VAL A 14 -12.07 -12.10 -4.61
CA VAL A 14 -11.19 -11.09 -4.01
C VAL A 14 -10.85 -11.53 -2.59
N TYR A 15 -9.72 -12.18 -2.39
CA TYR A 15 -9.24 -12.54 -1.05
C TYR A 15 -8.67 -11.30 -0.36
N ILE A 16 -9.10 -11.06 0.87
CA ILE A 16 -8.56 -9.99 1.72
C ILE A 16 -7.87 -10.62 2.94
N ILE A 17 -6.58 -10.30 3.12
CA ILE A 17 -5.76 -10.87 4.19
C ILE A 17 -5.48 -9.79 5.24
N GLY A 18 -5.68 -10.11 6.51
CA GLY A 18 -5.39 -9.21 7.61
C GLY A 18 -5.52 -9.88 8.98
N ARG A 19 -5.04 -9.21 10.02
CA ARG A 19 -5.01 -9.73 11.39
C ARG A 19 -6.36 -9.67 12.10
N ARG A 20 -7.17 -8.64 11.80
CA ARG A 20 -8.43 -8.34 12.50
C ARG A 20 -9.60 -8.98 11.77
N HIS A 21 -10.07 -10.13 12.27
CA HIS A 21 -11.15 -10.89 11.66
C HIS A 21 -12.42 -10.05 11.47
N GLU A 22 -12.84 -9.34 12.51
CA GLU A 22 -14.04 -8.49 12.47
C GLU A 22 -14.00 -7.44 11.34
N LYS A 23 -12.82 -6.84 11.09
CA LYS A 23 -12.65 -5.87 10.01
C LYS A 23 -12.68 -6.51 8.62
N LEU A 24 -12.20 -7.73 8.52
CA LEU A 24 -12.28 -8.49 7.27
C LEU A 24 -13.75 -8.85 6.96
N ASP A 25 -14.51 -9.28 7.96
CA ASP A 25 -15.93 -9.60 7.82
C ASP A 25 -16.77 -8.37 7.47
N GLU A 26 -16.49 -7.22 8.13
CA GLU A 26 -17.12 -5.93 7.78
C GLU A 26 -16.89 -5.57 6.30
N VAL A 27 -15.67 -5.75 5.80
CA VAL A 27 -15.36 -5.48 4.39
C VAL A 27 -16.03 -6.48 3.48
N ALA A 28 -16.05 -7.77 3.82
CA ALA A 28 -16.71 -8.81 3.04
C ALA A 28 -18.23 -8.60 2.98
N ALA A 29 -18.86 -8.24 4.10
CA ALA A 29 -20.30 -7.92 4.15
C ALA A 29 -20.69 -6.72 3.29
N SER A 30 -19.75 -5.79 3.02
CA SER A 30 -19.96 -4.63 2.17
C SER A 30 -19.80 -4.88 0.67
N ALA A 31 -19.48 -6.11 0.26
CA ALA A 31 -19.31 -6.50 -1.14
C ALA A 31 -20.65 -6.45 -1.91
N VAL A 32 -20.64 -5.78 -3.06
CA VAL A 32 -21.83 -5.67 -3.94
C VAL A 32 -22.09 -7.00 -4.65
N ASN A 33 -21.06 -7.64 -5.17
CA ASN A 33 -21.14 -8.90 -5.90
C ASN A 33 -20.81 -10.13 -5.04
N LYS A 34 -20.60 -9.94 -3.72
CA LYS A 34 -20.28 -11.01 -2.76
C LYS A 34 -19.03 -11.81 -3.12
N SER A 35 -18.11 -11.20 -3.88
CA SER A 35 -16.85 -11.84 -4.29
C SER A 35 -15.71 -11.70 -3.28
N ILE A 36 -15.89 -10.90 -2.21
CA ILE A 36 -14.84 -10.66 -1.20
C ILE A 36 -14.83 -11.80 -0.18
N ILE A 37 -13.68 -12.44 -0.05
CA ILE A 37 -13.44 -13.60 0.83
C ILE A 37 -12.43 -13.18 1.92
N PRO A 38 -12.86 -13.15 3.20
CA PRO A 38 -11.97 -12.81 4.31
C PRO A 38 -11.03 -13.98 4.63
N LEU A 39 -9.77 -13.69 4.88
CA LEU A 39 -8.76 -14.65 5.30
C LEU A 39 -7.88 -14.04 6.38
N GLN A 40 -7.96 -14.57 7.59
CA GLN A 40 -7.10 -14.12 8.68
C GLN A 40 -5.65 -14.52 8.42
N GLY A 41 -4.73 -13.56 8.55
CA GLY A 41 -3.31 -13.76 8.38
C GLY A 41 -2.50 -12.52 8.74
N ASP A 42 -1.22 -12.74 9.06
CA ASP A 42 -0.26 -11.69 9.35
C ASP A 42 0.80 -11.62 8.25
N VAL A 43 0.81 -10.52 7.52
CA VAL A 43 1.75 -10.31 6.41
C VAL A 43 3.20 -10.11 6.89
N SER A 44 3.41 -9.81 8.18
CA SER A 44 4.75 -9.71 8.79
C SER A 44 5.35 -11.07 9.16
N SER A 45 4.55 -12.14 9.07
CA SER A 45 4.98 -13.53 9.30
C SER A 45 5.04 -14.29 7.96
N LYS A 46 6.23 -14.78 7.61
CA LYS A 46 6.45 -15.60 6.42
C LYS A 46 5.61 -16.89 6.44
N ASP A 47 5.50 -17.54 7.61
CA ASP A 47 4.70 -18.75 7.76
C ASP A 47 3.21 -18.49 7.58
N SER A 48 2.71 -17.38 8.14
CA SER A 48 1.32 -16.96 7.95
C SER A 48 1.02 -16.61 6.50
N LEU A 49 1.93 -15.91 5.80
CA LEU A 49 1.80 -15.65 4.36
C LEU A 49 1.76 -16.93 3.54
N GLY A 50 2.65 -17.88 3.85
CA GLY A 50 2.69 -19.20 3.21
C GLY A 50 1.39 -19.97 3.40
N ALA A 51 0.86 -20.01 4.62
CA ALA A 51 -0.42 -20.64 4.93
C ALA A 51 -1.59 -20.00 4.18
N CYS A 52 -1.63 -18.65 4.09
CA CYS A 52 -2.63 -17.93 3.31
C CYS A 52 -2.54 -18.28 1.81
N ALA A 53 -1.34 -18.29 1.24
CA ALA A 53 -1.13 -18.63 -0.16
C ALA A 53 -1.54 -20.08 -0.46
N ALA A 54 -1.20 -21.02 0.42
CA ALA A 54 -1.60 -22.43 0.30
C ALA A 54 -3.13 -22.62 0.35
N LYS A 55 -3.81 -21.91 1.28
CA LYS A 55 -5.27 -21.95 1.35
C LYS A 55 -5.92 -21.42 0.10
N ILE A 56 -5.43 -20.30 -0.44
CA ILE A 56 -5.94 -19.74 -1.70
C ILE A 56 -5.66 -20.68 -2.87
N ALA A 57 -4.49 -21.33 -2.94
CA ALA A 57 -4.15 -22.29 -3.96
C ALA A 57 -5.06 -23.53 -3.97
N ALA A 58 -5.58 -23.93 -2.80
CA ALA A 58 -6.57 -25.02 -2.69
C ALA A 58 -7.96 -24.64 -3.22
N GLU A 59 -8.28 -23.34 -3.28
CA GLU A 59 -9.59 -22.84 -3.70
C GLU A 59 -9.61 -22.26 -5.13
N THR A 60 -8.46 -21.91 -5.68
CA THR A 60 -8.33 -21.36 -7.04
C THR A 60 -6.99 -21.77 -7.67
N PRO A 61 -6.99 -22.19 -8.95
CA PRO A 61 -5.78 -22.63 -9.63
C PRO A 61 -4.83 -21.49 -9.98
N PHE A 62 -5.26 -20.23 -9.94
CA PHE A 62 -4.44 -19.07 -10.29
C PHE A 62 -4.93 -17.78 -9.63
N VAL A 63 -4.06 -16.77 -9.64
CA VAL A 63 -4.37 -15.38 -9.25
C VAL A 63 -3.84 -14.45 -10.34
N ASN A 64 -4.66 -13.47 -10.75
CA ASN A 64 -4.26 -12.49 -11.77
C ASN A 64 -3.64 -11.22 -11.17
N VAL A 65 -4.05 -10.84 -9.96
CA VAL A 65 -3.59 -9.62 -9.29
C VAL A 65 -3.35 -9.89 -7.82
N VAL A 66 -2.17 -9.51 -7.35
CA VAL A 66 -1.84 -9.47 -5.91
C VAL A 66 -1.54 -8.02 -5.52
N ILE A 67 -2.17 -7.54 -4.45
CA ILE A 67 -1.99 -6.17 -3.96
C ILE A 67 -1.42 -6.21 -2.54
N ALA A 68 -0.18 -5.83 -2.37
CA ALA A 68 0.45 -5.63 -1.06
C ALA A 68 0.10 -4.22 -0.56
N ASN A 69 -0.95 -4.14 0.27
CA ASN A 69 -1.50 -2.87 0.75
C ASN A 69 -1.25 -2.61 2.24
N SER A 70 -0.90 -3.62 3.03
CA SER A 70 -0.64 -3.46 4.47
C SER A 70 0.44 -2.43 4.74
N GLY A 71 0.29 -1.69 5.83
CA GLY A 71 1.24 -0.65 6.21
C GLY A 71 1.25 -0.38 7.71
N SER A 72 2.38 0.14 8.19
CA SER A 72 2.61 0.62 9.55
C SER A 72 3.28 1.97 9.51
N THR A 73 2.94 2.86 10.46
CA THR A 73 3.58 4.18 10.56
C THR A 73 4.93 4.14 11.26
N GLY A 74 5.14 3.19 12.17
CA GLY A 74 6.26 3.24 13.10
C GLY A 74 6.24 4.51 13.98
N PRO A 75 7.36 4.88 14.60
CA PRO A 75 7.50 6.10 15.39
C PRO A 75 7.23 7.36 14.55
N THR A 76 6.37 8.25 15.07
CA THR A 76 5.97 9.50 14.39
C THR A 76 6.67 10.71 15.01
N LEU A 77 6.51 11.90 14.41
CA LEU A 77 7.03 13.18 14.93
C LEU A 77 5.95 14.00 15.65
N ASN A 78 4.79 13.41 15.95
CA ASN A 78 3.63 14.15 16.47
C ASN A 78 3.82 14.74 17.87
N GLY A 79 4.77 14.25 18.66
CA GLY A 79 5.06 14.76 19.99
C GLY A 79 6.05 15.93 20.04
N LEU A 80 6.66 16.29 18.92
CA LEU A 80 7.49 17.49 18.85
C LEU A 80 6.67 18.77 18.73
N PRO A 81 7.10 19.90 19.29
CA PRO A 81 6.46 21.20 19.13
C PRO A 81 6.24 21.55 17.66
N LYS A 82 5.06 22.10 17.34
CA LYS A 82 4.68 22.53 15.97
C LYS A 82 4.60 24.05 15.83
N ASP A 83 4.51 24.74 16.93
CA ASP A 83 4.38 26.20 17.07
C ASP A 83 5.73 26.92 17.11
N ARG A 84 6.80 26.20 17.35
CA ARG A 84 8.18 26.69 17.37
C ARG A 84 9.17 25.63 16.88
N THR A 85 10.38 26.04 16.59
CA THR A 85 11.50 25.09 16.36
C THR A 85 11.90 24.47 17.70
N PRO A 86 11.86 23.13 17.85
CA PRO A 86 12.34 22.48 19.07
C PRO A 86 13.86 22.63 19.21
N SER A 87 14.37 22.67 20.44
CA SER A 87 15.77 22.63 20.73
C SER A 87 16.38 21.28 20.32
N ILE A 88 17.68 21.24 20.10
CA ILE A 88 18.36 19.98 19.73
C ILE A 88 18.23 18.92 20.84
N THR A 89 18.17 19.32 22.11
CA THR A 89 17.95 18.43 23.25
C THR A 89 16.56 17.80 23.19
N GLU A 90 15.51 18.59 22.95
CA GLU A 90 14.14 18.06 22.76
C GLU A 90 14.04 17.10 21.58
N VAL A 91 14.72 17.42 20.48
CA VAL A 91 14.79 16.53 19.30
C VAL A 91 15.50 15.23 19.65
N TYR A 92 16.66 15.31 20.33
CA TYR A 92 17.41 14.14 20.76
C TYR A 92 16.59 13.24 21.68
N GLU A 93 16.04 13.78 22.76
CA GLU A 93 15.25 13.02 23.74
C GLU A 93 14.04 12.37 23.10
N TYR A 94 13.36 13.08 22.19
CA TYR A 94 12.20 12.56 21.50
C TYR A 94 12.55 11.44 20.52
N LEU A 95 13.58 11.61 19.69
CA LEU A 95 13.95 10.64 18.66
C LEU A 95 14.69 9.42 19.23
N TRP A 96 15.35 9.57 20.41
CA TRP A 96 16.03 8.47 21.09
C TRP A 96 15.09 7.53 21.84
N LYS A 97 13.88 7.98 22.15
CA LYS A 97 12.91 7.23 22.96
C LYS A 97 12.41 5.92 22.31
N PRO A 98 12.04 5.88 21.00
CA PRO A 98 11.61 4.64 20.37
C PRO A 98 12.74 3.62 20.31
N SER A 99 12.40 2.34 20.49
CA SER A 99 13.37 1.25 20.30
C SER A 99 13.72 1.05 18.81
N MET A 100 14.85 0.37 18.55
CA MET A 100 15.16 -0.07 17.18
C MET A 100 14.12 -1.04 16.62
N GLU A 101 13.50 -1.84 17.46
CA GLU A 101 12.43 -2.74 17.08
C GLU A 101 11.21 -1.98 16.58
N GLU A 102 10.72 -0.97 17.34
CA GLU A 102 9.62 -0.10 16.91
C GLU A 102 9.94 0.62 15.59
N PHE A 103 11.18 1.03 15.39
CA PHE A 103 11.61 1.63 14.13
C PHE A 103 11.59 0.62 12.98
N ASN A 104 12.10 -0.58 13.21
CA ASN A 104 12.18 -1.64 12.20
C ASN A 104 10.82 -2.25 11.85
N ASP A 105 9.82 -2.19 12.72
CA ASP A 105 8.45 -2.64 12.43
C ASP A 105 7.88 -1.98 11.18
N ALA A 106 8.17 -0.69 10.97
CA ALA A 106 7.73 0.00 9.75
C ALA A 106 8.37 -0.63 8.48
N PHE A 107 9.65 -0.99 8.54
CA PHE A 107 10.34 -1.66 7.43
C PHE A 107 9.83 -3.10 7.24
N THR A 108 9.59 -3.81 8.34
CA THR A 108 9.04 -5.17 8.30
C THR A 108 7.71 -5.20 7.55
N VAL A 109 6.77 -4.31 7.89
CA VAL A 109 5.44 -4.30 7.26
C VAL A 109 5.46 -3.63 5.89
N ASN A 110 6.11 -2.46 5.75
CA ASN A 110 6.01 -1.67 4.52
C ASN A 110 6.93 -2.15 3.39
N SER A 111 8.01 -2.87 3.70
CA SER A 111 9.02 -3.30 2.73
C SER A 111 9.17 -4.81 2.69
N SER A 112 9.57 -5.46 3.79
CA SER A 112 9.86 -6.89 3.81
C SER A 112 8.61 -7.73 3.55
N ALA A 113 7.49 -7.41 4.21
CA ALA A 113 6.22 -8.12 4.02
C ALA A 113 5.71 -7.99 2.57
N MET A 114 5.92 -6.84 1.93
CA MET A 114 5.59 -6.64 0.53
C MET A 114 6.38 -7.60 -0.38
N PHE A 115 7.70 -7.72 -0.16
CA PHE A 115 8.54 -8.66 -0.91
C PHE A 115 8.09 -10.11 -0.71
N TYR A 116 7.91 -10.54 0.55
CA TYR A 116 7.48 -11.90 0.85
C TYR A 116 6.05 -12.20 0.39
N THR A 117 5.18 -11.19 0.31
CA THR A 117 3.86 -11.33 -0.31
C THR A 117 4.00 -11.66 -1.79
N LEU A 118 4.82 -10.95 -2.56
CA LEU A 118 5.08 -11.33 -3.95
C LEU A 118 5.58 -12.77 -4.04
N VAL A 119 6.63 -13.11 -3.27
CA VAL A 119 7.26 -14.44 -3.32
C VAL A 119 6.26 -15.56 -3.01
N ALA A 120 5.43 -15.40 -1.99
CA ALA A 120 4.42 -16.39 -1.61
C ALA A 120 3.38 -16.64 -2.71
N PHE A 121 3.07 -15.63 -3.52
CA PHE A 121 2.06 -15.71 -4.58
C PHE A 121 2.64 -15.90 -5.99
N LEU A 122 3.97 -15.97 -6.15
CA LEU A 122 4.60 -16.17 -7.47
C LEU A 122 4.05 -17.37 -8.24
N PRO A 123 3.87 -18.57 -7.63
CA PRO A 123 3.33 -19.71 -8.37
C PRO A 123 1.91 -19.47 -8.89
N LEU A 124 1.06 -18.79 -8.12
CA LEU A 124 -0.31 -18.47 -8.52
C LEU A 124 -0.39 -17.37 -9.59
N LEU A 125 0.52 -16.38 -9.55
CA LEU A 125 0.63 -15.34 -10.57
C LEU A 125 1.15 -15.92 -11.90
N ASP A 126 2.14 -16.82 -11.84
CA ASP A 126 2.64 -17.54 -13.01
C ASP A 126 1.54 -18.42 -13.63
N ALA A 127 0.81 -19.17 -12.79
CA ALA A 127 -0.35 -19.92 -13.23
C ALA A 127 -1.42 -19.03 -13.88
N GLY A 128 -1.60 -17.80 -13.40
CA GLY A 128 -2.48 -16.80 -13.99
C GLY A 128 -2.12 -16.44 -15.43
N ASN A 129 -0.84 -16.49 -15.79
CA ASN A 129 -0.36 -16.24 -17.13
C ASN A 129 -0.47 -17.46 -18.06
N LYS A 130 -0.54 -18.67 -17.52
CA LYS A 130 -0.44 -19.94 -18.27
C LYS A 130 -1.75 -20.73 -18.34
N SER A 131 -2.63 -20.59 -17.35
CA SER A 131 -3.87 -21.34 -17.27
C SER A 131 -4.83 -21.00 -18.42
N PRO A 132 -5.34 -21.98 -19.19
CA PRO A 132 -6.35 -21.74 -20.22
C PRO A 132 -7.65 -21.13 -19.67
N ALA A 133 -7.96 -21.35 -18.40
CA ALA A 133 -9.13 -20.78 -17.73
C ALA A 133 -8.90 -19.31 -17.28
N SER A 134 -7.66 -18.80 -17.37
CA SER A 134 -7.36 -17.43 -16.99
C SER A 134 -7.79 -16.43 -18.06
N PRO A 135 -8.44 -15.32 -17.69
CA PRO A 135 -8.73 -14.22 -18.61
C PRO A 135 -7.49 -13.65 -19.31
N THR A 136 -6.31 -13.84 -18.75
CA THR A 136 -5.02 -13.43 -19.32
C THR A 136 -4.82 -13.98 -20.74
N ILE A 137 -5.28 -15.20 -21.01
CA ILE A 137 -5.15 -15.84 -22.32
C ILE A 137 -5.98 -15.14 -23.39
N SER A 138 -7.22 -14.75 -23.05
CA SER A 138 -8.13 -14.08 -23.99
C SER A 138 -7.88 -12.58 -24.13
N THR A 139 -7.46 -11.92 -23.04
CA THR A 139 -7.27 -10.46 -22.99
C THR A 139 -5.83 -10.04 -23.32
N GLY A 140 -4.87 -10.94 -23.23
CA GLY A 140 -3.43 -10.63 -23.30
C GLY A 140 -2.88 -9.86 -22.07
N ILE A 141 -3.72 -9.56 -21.09
CA ILE A 141 -3.33 -8.79 -19.89
C ILE A 141 -2.66 -9.73 -18.90
N LYS A 142 -1.35 -9.56 -18.72
CA LYS A 142 -0.54 -10.40 -17.84
C LYS A 142 -0.81 -10.17 -16.36
N SER A 143 -0.55 -11.21 -15.55
CA SER A 143 -0.66 -11.17 -14.10
C SER A 143 0.17 -10.04 -13.49
N GLN A 144 -0.30 -9.49 -12.37
CA GLN A 144 0.26 -8.27 -11.82
C GLN A 144 0.41 -8.32 -10.30
N PHE A 145 1.55 -7.83 -9.83
CA PHE A 145 1.78 -7.44 -8.45
C PHE A 145 1.74 -5.92 -8.30
N ILE A 146 0.99 -5.43 -7.34
CA ILE A 146 0.87 -3.99 -7.03
C ILE A 146 1.22 -3.77 -5.56
N ALA A 147 2.15 -2.85 -5.29
CA ALA A 147 2.45 -2.41 -3.93
C ALA A 147 1.87 -1.03 -3.65
N THR A 148 1.37 -0.83 -2.44
CA THR A 148 0.96 0.49 -1.96
C THR A 148 2.10 1.11 -1.14
N ALA A 149 2.83 2.04 -1.76
CA ALA A 149 3.83 2.84 -1.06
C ALA A 149 3.26 4.16 -0.54
N SER A 150 3.87 5.29 -0.83
CA SER A 150 3.40 6.63 -0.45
C SER A 150 4.19 7.72 -1.16
N ILE A 151 3.59 8.89 -1.36
CA ILE A 151 4.33 10.11 -1.77
C ILE A 151 5.44 10.46 -0.76
N ASN A 152 5.30 10.04 0.51
CA ASN A 152 6.33 10.24 1.53
C ASN A 152 7.64 9.49 1.22
N GLY A 153 7.61 8.45 0.39
CA GLY A 153 8.83 7.79 -0.10
C GLY A 153 9.69 8.64 -1.03
N PHE A 154 9.15 9.74 -1.56
CA PHE A 154 9.88 10.74 -2.36
C PHE A 154 10.06 12.07 -1.63
N SER A 155 9.25 12.31 -0.59
CA SER A 155 9.25 13.57 0.13
C SER A 155 10.50 13.75 0.98
N ARG A 156 11.04 14.96 0.99
CA ARG A 156 12.08 15.38 1.95
C ARG A 156 11.50 15.91 3.27
N LYS A 157 10.17 16.03 3.37
CA LYS A 157 9.48 16.40 4.60
C LYS A 157 9.08 15.12 5.33
N PRO A 158 9.54 14.89 6.56
CA PRO A 158 9.27 13.65 7.30
C PRO A 158 7.86 13.67 7.95
N GLY A 159 6.80 13.87 7.15
CA GLY A 159 5.43 14.09 7.65
C GLY A 159 4.89 13.02 8.60
N MET A 160 5.15 11.74 8.31
CA MET A 160 4.71 10.60 9.13
C MET A 160 5.82 10.03 10.04
N GLY A 161 7.04 10.58 9.98
CA GLY A 161 8.21 10.08 10.68
C GLY A 161 9.24 9.41 9.77
N PHE A 162 10.46 9.23 10.30
CA PHE A 162 11.61 8.76 9.51
C PHE A 162 11.49 7.28 9.13
N ALA A 163 11.01 6.42 10.05
CA ALA A 163 10.81 5.00 9.80
C ALA A 163 9.79 4.77 8.65
N TYR A 164 8.65 5.46 8.69
CA TYR A 164 7.66 5.41 7.62
C TYR A 164 8.23 5.85 6.28
N THR A 165 8.80 7.05 6.24
CA THR A 165 9.35 7.66 5.02
C THR A 165 10.44 6.77 4.40
N GLY A 166 11.40 6.31 5.23
CA GLY A 166 12.46 5.40 4.78
C GLY A 166 11.94 4.07 4.27
N SER A 167 10.98 3.45 4.98
CA SER A 167 10.39 2.16 4.57
C SER A 167 9.60 2.28 3.25
N LYS A 168 8.88 3.39 3.04
CA LYS A 168 8.15 3.62 1.77
C LYS A 168 9.08 3.92 0.60
N ALA A 169 10.22 4.60 0.83
CA ALA A 169 11.28 4.77 -0.16
C ALA A 169 11.91 3.42 -0.54
N ALA A 170 12.21 2.57 0.44
CA ALA A 170 12.72 1.20 0.22
C ALA A 170 11.72 0.36 -0.59
N ALA A 171 10.42 0.42 -0.26
CA ALA A 171 9.36 -0.25 -1.01
C ALA A 171 9.34 0.18 -2.48
N ILE A 172 9.39 1.48 -2.76
CA ILE A 172 9.38 2.03 -4.13
C ILE A 172 10.58 1.50 -4.92
N HIS A 173 11.78 1.53 -4.33
CA HIS A 173 12.98 1.06 -5.01
C HIS A 173 12.94 -0.44 -5.26
N MET A 174 12.50 -1.22 -4.27
CA MET A 174 12.38 -2.68 -4.37
C MET A 174 11.41 -3.08 -5.49
N ILE A 175 10.26 -2.41 -5.62
CA ILE A 175 9.32 -2.70 -6.72
C ILE A 175 9.92 -2.38 -8.09
N LYS A 176 10.70 -1.30 -8.24
CA LYS A 176 11.40 -1.02 -9.49
C LYS A 176 12.36 -2.14 -9.88
N THR A 177 13.12 -2.66 -8.91
CA THR A 177 14.03 -3.80 -9.12
C THR A 177 13.25 -5.06 -9.48
N LEU A 178 12.17 -5.36 -8.76
CA LEU A 178 11.30 -6.50 -9.04
C LEU A 178 10.61 -6.38 -10.41
N ALA A 179 10.21 -5.19 -10.83
CA ALA A 179 9.62 -4.97 -12.16
C ALA A 179 10.58 -5.38 -13.28
N THR A 180 11.88 -5.11 -13.13
CA THR A 180 12.91 -5.55 -14.07
C THR A 180 13.16 -7.06 -13.97
N TRP A 181 13.26 -7.59 -12.76
CA TRP A 181 13.54 -9.01 -12.53
C TRP A 181 12.42 -9.93 -13.01
N MET A 182 11.15 -9.50 -12.92
CA MET A 182 9.99 -10.33 -13.27
C MET A 182 9.63 -10.31 -14.76
N VAL A 183 10.32 -9.53 -15.59
CA VAL A 183 10.10 -9.47 -17.06
C VAL A 183 10.13 -10.86 -17.71
N PRO A 184 11.11 -11.75 -17.45
CA PRO A 184 11.16 -13.07 -18.08
C PRO A 184 9.98 -14.00 -17.74
N TYR A 185 9.23 -13.67 -16.68
CA TYR A 185 8.08 -14.43 -16.20
C TYR A 185 6.74 -13.81 -16.60
N ASP A 186 6.75 -12.73 -17.37
CA ASP A 186 5.54 -11.98 -17.74
C ASP A 186 4.71 -11.49 -16.52
N ILE A 187 5.33 -11.29 -15.35
CA ILE A 187 4.67 -10.77 -14.16
C ILE A 187 4.99 -9.28 -14.03
N ARG A 188 3.97 -8.47 -14.16
CA ARG A 188 4.12 -7.00 -14.04
C ARG A 188 4.17 -6.62 -12.56
N CYS A 189 5.14 -5.78 -12.17
CA CYS A 189 5.24 -5.23 -10.83
C CYS A 189 5.10 -3.71 -10.88
N ASN A 190 4.13 -3.17 -10.15
CA ASN A 190 3.84 -1.74 -10.11
C ASN A 190 3.71 -1.23 -8.67
N VAL A 191 3.93 0.06 -8.48
CA VAL A 191 3.75 0.72 -7.19
C VAL A 191 2.79 1.89 -7.31
N VAL A 192 1.84 1.96 -6.39
CA VAL A 192 0.95 3.11 -6.23
C VAL A 192 1.47 3.94 -5.07
N ASN A 193 1.61 5.25 -5.29
CA ASN A 193 2.13 6.19 -4.28
C ASN A 193 1.03 7.20 -3.90
N PRO A 194 0.08 6.82 -3.02
CA PRO A 194 -0.99 7.71 -2.62
C PRO A 194 -0.47 8.92 -1.85
N GLY A 195 -1.17 10.04 -1.99
CA GLY A 195 -1.12 11.15 -1.06
C GLY A 195 -1.91 10.84 0.22
N ILE A 196 -2.35 11.90 0.91
CA ILE A 196 -3.21 11.76 2.09
C ILE A 196 -4.59 11.28 1.63
N TYR A 197 -4.98 10.12 2.13
CA TYR A 197 -6.25 9.47 1.80
C TYR A 197 -6.99 9.10 3.09
N PRO A 198 -8.33 9.27 3.18
CA PRO A 198 -9.10 8.87 4.36
C PRO A 198 -8.93 7.39 4.69
N SER A 199 -8.34 7.10 5.86
CA SER A 199 -8.09 5.75 6.37
C SER A 199 -7.88 5.82 7.89
N ASP A 200 -7.95 4.68 8.58
CA ASP A 200 -7.63 4.61 10.02
C ASP A 200 -6.24 5.20 10.31
N MET A 201 -5.27 4.96 9.42
CA MET A 201 -3.89 5.47 9.55
C MET A 201 -3.79 6.99 9.41
N SER A 202 -4.64 7.61 8.60
CA SER A 202 -4.62 9.05 8.32
C SER A 202 -5.67 9.84 9.11
N ALA A 203 -6.52 9.19 9.90
CA ALA A 203 -7.62 9.84 10.63
C ALA A 203 -7.14 11.04 11.47
N VAL A 204 -6.02 10.89 12.19
CA VAL A 204 -5.43 11.97 12.99
C VAL A 204 -4.92 13.13 12.13
N SER A 205 -4.38 12.83 10.94
CA SER A 205 -3.85 13.85 10.02
C SER A 205 -4.96 14.62 9.32
N ILE A 206 -6.07 13.95 8.99
CA ILE A 206 -7.22 14.58 8.31
C ILE A 206 -7.94 15.55 9.25
N PHE A 207 -8.08 15.23 10.54
CA PHE A 207 -8.63 16.15 11.53
C PHE A 207 -7.79 17.44 11.64
N ALA A 208 -6.47 17.34 11.61
CA ALA A 208 -5.56 18.50 11.61
C ALA A 208 -5.70 19.37 10.36
N PHE A 209 -5.99 18.78 9.19
CA PHE A 209 -6.25 19.52 7.94
C PHE A 209 -7.62 20.21 7.90
N HIS A 210 -8.63 19.66 8.58
CA HIS A 210 -9.95 20.29 8.66
C HIS A 210 -9.99 21.53 9.55
N VAL A 211 -9.10 21.63 10.52
CA VAL A 211 -8.97 22.80 11.40
C VAL A 211 -8.21 23.96 10.72
N LEU A 212 -7.37 23.66 9.73
CA LEU A 212 -6.74 24.67 8.88
C LEU A 212 -7.53 24.77 7.56
N SER A 213 -8.65 25.49 7.60
CA SER A 213 -9.61 25.75 6.53
C SER A 213 -8.96 26.01 5.14
N ILE A 214 -8.56 24.96 4.43
CA ILE A 214 -8.40 25.03 2.99
C ILE A 214 -9.62 24.33 2.41
N ARG A 215 -10.59 25.11 1.94
CA ARG A 215 -11.71 24.59 1.15
C ARG A 215 -11.14 23.84 -0.04
N TRP A 216 -11.42 22.57 -0.19
CA TRP A 216 -11.04 21.75 -1.35
C TRP A 216 -11.45 22.38 -2.68
N LYS A 217 -12.47 23.25 -2.69
CA LYS A 217 -12.91 24.03 -3.85
C LYS A 217 -11.84 25.02 -4.33
N ASP A 218 -10.99 25.52 -3.45
CA ASP A 218 -10.00 26.53 -3.81
C ASP A 218 -8.71 25.95 -4.40
N LEU A 219 -8.49 24.62 -4.24
CA LEU A 219 -7.31 23.92 -4.78
C LEU A 219 -7.48 23.49 -6.25
N PHE A 220 -8.71 23.32 -6.72
CA PHE A 220 -9.02 22.80 -8.06
C PHE A 220 -9.56 23.86 -9.04
N LEU A 221 -9.72 25.12 -8.63
CA LEU A 221 -10.30 26.18 -9.45
C LEU A 221 -9.32 27.30 -9.81
N ARG A 222 -8.01 27.09 -9.78
CA ARG A 222 -7.10 27.98 -10.48
C ARG A 222 -6.78 27.38 -11.84
N PRO A 223 -7.30 27.96 -12.94
CA PRO A 223 -6.85 27.57 -14.27
C PRO A 223 -5.39 27.98 -14.42
N VAL A 224 -4.51 27.00 -14.64
CA VAL A 224 -3.11 27.20 -15.01
C VAL A 224 -3.05 27.53 -16.51
N PHE A 225 -3.79 28.51 -16.95
CA PHE A 225 -3.62 29.12 -18.28
C PHE A 225 -4.05 30.59 -18.20
N SER A 226 -3.14 31.48 -17.91
CA SER A 226 -3.18 32.81 -18.46
C SER A 226 -1.96 32.97 -19.36
N THR A 227 -2.22 32.83 -20.59
CA THR A 227 -1.45 33.21 -21.77
C THR A 227 -0.80 34.57 -21.63
N GLY A 228 0.45 34.69 -22.03
CA GLY A 228 1.16 35.94 -22.15
C GLY A 228 2.61 35.74 -22.58
N LEU A 229 2.82 35.04 -23.72
CA LEU A 229 4.09 35.10 -24.45
C LEU A 229 3.82 35.78 -25.77
N ASN A 230 3.98 37.12 -25.77
CA ASN A 230 4.24 37.88 -27.01
C ASN A 230 5.71 37.67 -27.35
N PHE A 231 5.99 37.02 -28.47
CA PHE A 231 7.28 37.04 -29.15
C PHE A 231 7.27 38.24 -30.12
N HIS A 232 8.22 39.13 -29.91
CA HIS A 232 8.77 39.99 -30.94
C HIS A 232 10.21 39.58 -31.18
#